data_1b77c8f614905e417bce458f3fa4611a
#
_entry.id   1b77c8f614905e417bce458f3fa4611a
#
_cell.length_a   1.000
_cell.length_b   1.000
_cell.length_c   1.000
_cell.angle_alpha   90.00
_cell.angle_beta   90.00
_cell.angle_gamma   90.00
#
_symmetry.space_group_name_H-M   'P 1'
#
loop_
_entity.id
_entity.type
_entity.pdbx_description
1 polymer ?
#
loop_
_entity_poly.entity_id
_entity_poly.type
_entity_poly.pdbx_seq_one_letter_code
_entity_poly.pdbx_strand_id
1 'polypeptide(L)'
;YYDFGDKKVNYFANGFNSLINFEFKNEAKKDYESLFSYYSNTLQKELKGFGVLNYVSSHDDSTPFDGKREKTFESATKLLLTPGTAQVYYGDESGRNLVIEGTKGDATLRSFMNWEDIKNNPTTQKTLAHWQKLGQFRKNHPAVGAGVHQKISASPYVFSRTFFQENYTDQVVVGLDLTKGKKTIPTGTIFQNGAKLIDAYSGKEAVVTNGKVTIDSEFDLVLLELKK
;
A
#
# COMPACT_ATOMS: atom_id res chain seq x y z
N TYR A 1 -18.51 0.79 -12.62
CA TYR A 1 -19.96 0.63 -12.83
C TYR A 1 -20.62 0.26 -11.51
N TYR A 2 -21.69 0.97 -11.15
CA TYR A 2 -22.59 0.54 -10.09
C TYR A 2 -23.81 -0.15 -10.73
N ASP A 3 -24.21 -1.27 -10.11
CA ASP A 3 -25.34 -2.06 -10.57
C ASP A 3 -26.60 -1.60 -9.80
N PHE A 4 -27.58 -1.07 -10.53
CA PHE A 4 -28.90 -0.73 -10.00
C PHE A 4 -29.93 -1.66 -10.62
N GLY A 5 -29.90 -2.93 -10.23
CA GLY A 5 -30.75 -3.96 -10.81
C GLY A 5 -30.39 -4.22 -12.26
N ASP A 6 -31.26 -3.88 -13.20
CA ASP A 6 -31.08 -4.03 -14.63
C ASP A 6 -30.27 -2.90 -15.31
N LYS A 7 -29.85 -1.88 -14.54
CA LYS A 7 -29.12 -0.71 -15.06
C LYS A 7 -27.71 -0.64 -14.51
N LYS A 8 -26.74 -0.49 -15.42
CA LYS A 8 -25.34 -0.17 -15.09
C LYS A 8 -25.07 1.30 -15.35
N VAL A 9 -24.65 2.03 -14.32
CA VAL A 9 -24.32 3.45 -14.44
C VAL A 9 -22.80 3.61 -14.47
N ASN A 10 -22.30 4.24 -15.54
CA ASN A 10 -20.89 4.65 -15.63
C ASN A 10 -20.76 6.09 -15.12
N TYR A 11 -20.37 6.26 -13.88
CA TYR A 11 -20.19 7.59 -13.27
C TYR A 11 -19.07 8.40 -13.91
N PHE A 12 -18.00 7.75 -14.37
CA PHE A 12 -16.89 8.43 -15.06
C PHE A 12 -17.36 9.09 -16.37
N ALA A 13 -18.25 8.44 -17.11
CA ALA A 13 -18.86 9.03 -18.32
C ALA A 13 -19.80 10.20 -17.99
N ASN A 14 -20.19 10.38 -16.74
CA ASN A 14 -21.08 11.44 -16.24
C ASN A 14 -20.34 12.50 -15.40
N GLY A 15 -19.05 12.71 -15.64
CA GLY A 15 -18.27 13.81 -15.09
C GLY A 15 -17.57 13.55 -13.77
N PHE A 16 -17.61 12.33 -13.23
CA PHE A 16 -16.83 11.99 -12.03
C PHE A 16 -15.38 11.65 -12.41
N ASN A 17 -14.42 12.23 -11.71
CA ASN A 17 -12.99 11.98 -11.93
C ASN A 17 -12.42 10.89 -11.02
N SER A 18 -13.05 10.61 -9.89
CA SER A 18 -12.66 9.55 -8.97
C SER A 18 -13.87 9.01 -8.22
N LEU A 19 -13.82 7.73 -7.87
CA LEU A 19 -14.90 7.05 -7.14
C LEU A 19 -14.33 6.28 -5.94
N ILE A 20 -15.13 6.20 -4.86
CA ILE A 20 -14.84 5.31 -3.74
C ILE A 20 -14.92 3.87 -4.21
N ASN A 21 -13.90 3.09 -3.88
CA ASN A 21 -13.78 1.70 -4.29
C ASN A 21 -14.24 0.75 -3.18
N PHE A 22 -15.52 0.46 -3.15
CA PHE A 22 -16.14 -0.43 -2.15
C PHE A 22 -15.62 -1.88 -2.23
N GLU A 23 -15.09 -2.29 -3.38
CA GLU A 23 -14.58 -3.65 -3.57
C GLU A 23 -13.14 -3.83 -3.08
N PHE A 24 -12.39 -2.75 -2.85
CA PHE A 24 -10.98 -2.85 -2.48
C PHE A 24 -10.72 -3.78 -1.29
N LYS A 25 -11.53 -3.70 -0.24
CA LYS A 25 -11.42 -4.55 0.95
C LYS A 25 -11.53 -6.06 0.65
N ASN A 26 -12.30 -6.43 -0.37
CA ASN A 26 -12.41 -7.82 -0.84
C ASN A 26 -11.23 -8.19 -1.74
N GLU A 27 -10.84 -7.30 -2.65
CA GLU A 27 -9.68 -7.47 -3.53
C GLU A 27 -8.38 -7.55 -2.72
N ALA A 28 -8.28 -6.86 -1.60
CA ALA A 28 -7.14 -6.92 -0.68
C ALA A 28 -6.90 -8.30 -0.06
N LYS A 29 -7.85 -9.24 -0.17
CA LYS A 29 -7.67 -10.64 0.26
C LYS A 29 -6.78 -11.44 -0.71
N LYS A 30 -6.56 -10.96 -1.93
CA LYS A 30 -5.66 -11.57 -2.92
C LYS A 30 -4.20 -11.41 -2.51
N ASP A 31 -3.30 -12.19 -3.13
CA ASP A 31 -1.86 -11.98 -2.98
C ASP A 31 -1.43 -10.61 -3.51
N TYR A 32 -0.22 -10.18 -3.13
CA TYR A 32 0.30 -8.85 -3.47
C TYR A 32 0.40 -8.62 -4.99
N GLU A 33 0.92 -9.60 -5.74
CA GLU A 33 1.09 -9.43 -7.19
C GLU A 33 -0.25 -9.30 -7.90
N SER A 34 -1.21 -10.18 -7.57
CA SER A 34 -2.55 -10.13 -8.15
C SER A 34 -3.25 -8.81 -7.85
N LEU A 35 -3.12 -8.30 -6.62
CA LEU A 35 -3.70 -7.02 -6.22
C LEU A 35 -3.04 -5.85 -6.96
N PHE A 36 -1.70 -5.75 -6.90
CA PHE A 36 -0.96 -4.60 -7.41
C PHE A 36 -0.99 -4.51 -8.93
N SER A 37 -0.83 -5.64 -9.62
CA SER A 37 -0.89 -5.69 -11.08
C SER A 37 -2.29 -5.36 -11.59
N TYR A 38 -3.33 -5.85 -10.93
CA TYR A 38 -4.72 -5.55 -11.29
C TYR A 38 -4.99 -4.04 -11.25
N TYR A 39 -4.70 -3.37 -10.12
CA TYR A 39 -4.95 -1.92 -10.01
C TYR A 39 -4.05 -1.10 -10.92
N SER A 40 -2.79 -1.48 -11.09
CA SER A 40 -1.91 -0.81 -12.04
C SER A 40 -2.45 -0.92 -13.47
N ASN A 41 -2.82 -2.11 -13.91
CA ASN A 41 -3.37 -2.31 -15.25
C ASN A 41 -4.69 -1.55 -15.46
N THR A 42 -5.60 -1.62 -14.49
CA THR A 42 -6.89 -0.93 -14.57
C THR A 42 -6.72 0.58 -14.70
N LEU A 43 -5.85 1.19 -13.87
CA LEU A 43 -5.60 2.63 -13.90
C LEU A 43 -4.81 3.09 -15.13
N GLN A 44 -3.99 2.22 -15.72
CA GLN A 44 -3.24 2.56 -16.93
C GLN A 44 -4.06 2.38 -18.22
N LYS A 45 -5.14 1.59 -18.19
CA LYS A 45 -5.95 1.24 -19.37
C LYS A 45 -7.38 1.76 -19.25
N GLU A 46 -8.23 1.01 -18.54
CA GLU A 46 -9.69 1.22 -18.50
C GLU A 46 -10.07 2.51 -17.77
N LEU A 47 -9.31 2.88 -16.73
CA LEU A 47 -9.50 4.08 -15.94
C LEU A 47 -8.39 5.10 -16.16
N LYS A 48 -7.77 5.11 -17.35
CA LYS A 48 -6.73 6.10 -17.65
C LYS A 48 -7.26 7.52 -17.55
N GLY A 49 -6.64 8.33 -16.70
CA GLY A 49 -7.06 9.70 -16.40
C GLY A 49 -8.12 9.81 -15.30
N PHE A 50 -8.57 8.69 -14.74
CA PHE A 50 -9.51 8.64 -13.62
C PHE A 50 -8.84 8.03 -12.38
N GLY A 51 -9.47 8.22 -11.21
CA GLY A 51 -8.98 7.72 -9.94
C GLY A 51 -9.94 6.77 -9.24
N VAL A 52 -9.38 5.99 -8.33
CA VAL A 52 -10.14 5.21 -7.35
C VAL A 52 -9.65 5.53 -5.95
N LEU A 53 -10.55 5.64 -4.98
CA LEU A 53 -10.25 5.83 -3.57
C LEU A 53 -10.38 4.49 -2.86
N ASN A 54 -9.25 3.84 -2.63
CA ASN A 54 -9.17 2.54 -1.97
C ASN A 54 -9.24 2.69 -0.44
N TYR A 55 -9.87 1.74 0.24
CA TYR A 55 -9.91 1.66 1.70
C TYR A 55 -10.01 0.20 2.18
N VAL A 56 -9.53 -0.08 3.38
CA VAL A 56 -9.59 -1.42 4.01
C VAL A 56 -10.66 -1.50 5.09
N SER A 57 -11.09 -0.38 5.63
CA SER A 57 -12.22 -0.23 6.56
C SER A 57 -12.84 1.16 6.43
N SER A 58 -14.09 1.31 6.85
CA SER A 58 -14.82 2.57 6.90
C SER A 58 -15.79 2.60 8.07
N HIS A 59 -16.50 3.70 8.24
CA HIS A 59 -17.44 3.90 9.34
C HIS A 59 -18.80 3.19 9.16
N ASP A 60 -19.09 2.73 7.95
CA ASP A 60 -20.40 2.15 7.56
C ASP A 60 -20.26 0.81 6.82
N ASP A 61 -19.09 0.18 6.89
CA ASP A 61 -18.80 -1.06 6.19
C ASP A 61 -18.78 -2.24 7.15
N SER A 62 -19.77 -3.10 7.08
CA SER A 62 -19.90 -4.27 7.95
C SER A 62 -18.85 -5.37 7.73
N THR A 63 -18.06 -5.30 6.64
CA THR A 63 -17.08 -6.33 6.27
C THR A 63 -15.69 -5.75 5.97
N PRO A 64 -15.03 -5.10 6.95
CA PRO A 64 -13.69 -4.57 6.76
C PRO A 64 -12.70 -5.70 6.46
N PHE A 65 -11.57 -5.36 5.81
CA PHE A 65 -10.51 -6.33 5.50
C PHE A 65 -9.96 -7.02 6.75
N ASP A 66 -9.76 -6.25 7.81
CA ASP A 66 -9.18 -6.72 9.08
C ASP A 66 -10.05 -6.31 10.28
N GLY A 67 -11.25 -6.85 10.37
CA GLY A 67 -12.20 -6.52 11.45
C GLY A 67 -11.72 -6.92 12.85
N LYS A 68 -10.84 -7.92 12.95
CA LYS A 68 -10.28 -8.43 14.22
C LYS A 68 -8.93 -7.82 14.60
N ARG A 69 -8.36 -6.96 13.74
CA ARG A 69 -7.02 -6.35 13.94
C ARG A 69 -5.88 -7.36 14.06
N GLU A 70 -6.01 -8.51 13.40
CA GLU A 70 -4.98 -9.55 13.31
C GLU A 70 -3.99 -9.31 12.17
N LYS A 71 -4.32 -8.41 11.23
CA LYS A 71 -3.60 -8.15 9.97
C LYS A 71 -3.23 -6.68 9.78
N THR A 72 -2.94 -5.95 10.86
CA THR A 72 -2.73 -4.50 10.80
C THR A 72 -1.56 -4.08 9.90
N PHE A 73 -0.47 -4.88 9.88
CA PHE A 73 0.66 -4.65 8.99
C PHE A 73 0.29 -4.96 7.52
N GLU A 74 -0.37 -6.08 7.27
CA GLU A 74 -0.84 -6.44 5.93
C GLU A 74 -1.83 -5.41 5.39
N SER A 75 -2.73 -4.88 6.24
CA SER A 75 -3.67 -3.81 5.90
C SER A 75 -2.95 -2.56 5.38
N ALA A 76 -1.91 -2.10 6.11
CA ALA A 76 -1.08 -0.99 5.71
C ALA A 76 -0.37 -1.24 4.37
N THR A 77 0.29 -2.40 4.26
CA THR A 77 1.07 -2.78 3.09
C THR A 77 0.18 -2.83 1.84
N LYS A 78 -0.98 -3.48 1.93
CA LYS A 78 -1.91 -3.59 0.82
C LYS A 78 -2.53 -2.25 0.44
N LEU A 79 -2.98 -1.47 1.42
CA LEU A 79 -3.60 -0.18 1.12
C LEU A 79 -2.60 0.84 0.58
N LEU A 80 -1.48 1.01 1.27
CA LEU A 80 -0.54 2.09 0.98
C LEU A 80 0.39 1.80 -0.20
N LEU A 81 0.59 0.52 -0.57
CA LEU A 81 1.38 0.17 -1.75
C LEU A 81 0.54 -0.16 -2.98
N THR A 82 -0.79 -0.20 -2.91
CA THR A 82 -1.63 -0.38 -4.09
C THR A 82 -1.76 0.92 -4.89
N PRO A 83 -1.72 0.87 -6.24
CA PRO A 83 -2.04 2.02 -7.10
C PRO A 83 -3.46 2.55 -6.85
N GLY A 84 -3.65 3.85 -7.05
CA GLY A 84 -4.88 4.58 -6.74
C GLY A 84 -4.68 5.53 -5.56
N THR A 85 -5.75 6.13 -5.06
CA THR A 85 -5.73 6.96 -3.85
C THR A 85 -6.06 6.09 -2.64
N ALA A 86 -5.45 6.37 -1.49
CA ALA A 86 -5.67 5.62 -0.25
C ALA A 86 -6.45 6.46 0.76
N GLN A 87 -7.52 5.89 1.31
CA GLN A 87 -8.25 6.42 2.45
C GLN A 87 -7.91 5.58 3.68
N VAL A 88 -7.36 6.20 4.71
CA VAL A 88 -7.13 5.58 6.01
C VAL A 88 -8.30 5.91 6.91
N TYR A 89 -9.02 4.90 7.38
CA TYR A 89 -10.06 5.09 8.38
C TYR A 89 -9.40 5.24 9.76
N TYR A 90 -9.84 6.22 10.54
CA TYR A 90 -9.21 6.55 11.82
C TYR A 90 -9.05 5.32 12.72
N GLY A 91 -7.82 5.14 13.21
CA GLY A 91 -7.45 4.01 14.05
C GLY A 91 -7.04 2.73 13.31
N ASP A 92 -7.09 2.66 11.96
CA ASP A 92 -6.45 1.58 11.21
C ASP A 92 -4.94 1.58 11.48
N GLU A 93 -4.35 2.77 11.50
CA GLU A 93 -2.93 3.01 11.75
C GLU A 93 -2.47 2.65 13.17
N SER A 94 -3.39 2.54 14.11
CA SER A 94 -3.09 2.17 15.51
C SER A 94 -3.64 0.81 15.91
N GLY A 95 -4.29 0.10 14.99
CA GLY A 95 -4.96 -1.15 15.31
C GLY A 95 -6.10 -0.99 16.33
N ARG A 96 -6.77 0.19 16.33
CA ARG A 96 -7.92 0.47 17.19
C ARG A 96 -8.96 -0.64 17.05
N ASN A 97 -9.51 -1.12 18.15
CA ASN A 97 -10.60 -2.09 18.10
C ASN A 97 -11.78 -1.51 17.31
N LEU A 98 -12.05 -2.08 16.15
CA LEU A 98 -13.02 -1.55 15.21
C LEU A 98 -14.45 -1.82 15.68
N VAL A 99 -14.68 -3.03 16.18
CA VAL A 99 -16.01 -3.50 16.56
C VAL A 99 -16.31 -3.13 18.03
N ILE A 100 -17.46 -2.51 18.27
CA ILE A 100 -17.99 -2.24 19.62
C ILE A 100 -19.03 -3.31 19.93
N GLU A 101 -18.75 -4.15 20.92
CA GLU A 101 -19.66 -5.18 21.37
C GLU A 101 -21.00 -4.57 21.87
N GLY A 102 -22.10 -5.23 21.56
CA GLY A 102 -23.45 -4.79 21.96
C GLY A 102 -24.05 -3.68 21.10
N THR A 103 -23.30 -3.14 20.12
CA THR A 103 -23.84 -2.16 19.16
C THR A 103 -24.40 -2.83 17.91
N LYS A 104 -25.23 -2.10 17.15
CA LYS A 104 -25.82 -2.55 15.89
C LYS A 104 -25.64 -1.50 14.80
N GLY A 105 -25.59 -1.98 13.53
CA GLY A 105 -25.45 -1.12 12.36
C GLY A 105 -24.14 -0.36 12.37
N ASP A 106 -24.14 0.84 11.85
CA ASP A 106 -22.94 1.68 11.65
C ASP A 106 -22.22 2.04 12.97
N ALA A 107 -22.95 2.08 14.09
CA ALA A 107 -22.35 2.34 15.40
C ALA A 107 -21.27 1.33 15.78
N THR A 108 -21.38 0.10 15.26
CA THR A 108 -20.44 -1.00 15.54
C THR A 108 -19.00 -0.65 15.18
N LEU A 109 -18.78 0.16 14.15
CA LEU A 109 -17.45 0.48 13.63
C LEU A 109 -16.89 1.82 14.10
N ARG A 110 -17.59 2.51 15.02
CA ARG A 110 -17.26 3.89 15.44
C ARG A 110 -16.77 3.97 16.88
N SER A 111 -15.89 3.03 17.28
CA SER A 111 -15.27 3.04 18.61
C SER A 111 -14.38 4.27 18.82
N PHE A 112 -14.13 4.62 20.07
CA PHE A 112 -13.20 5.68 20.41
C PHE A 112 -11.76 5.32 20.00
N MET A 113 -10.96 6.35 19.71
CA MET A 113 -9.55 6.18 19.41
C MET A 113 -8.80 5.64 20.63
N ASN A 114 -7.88 4.71 20.40
CA ASN A 114 -7.09 4.03 21.44
C ASN A 114 -5.83 4.83 21.83
N TRP A 115 -6.03 6.08 22.30
CA TRP A 115 -4.93 7.00 22.63
C TRP A 115 -3.96 6.47 23.65
N GLU A 116 -4.44 5.73 24.65
CA GLU A 116 -3.58 5.14 25.68
C GLU A 116 -2.70 4.03 25.13
N ASP A 117 -3.20 3.22 24.20
CA ASP A 117 -2.40 2.18 23.52
C ASP A 117 -1.32 2.81 22.64
N ILE A 118 -1.67 3.86 21.90
CA ILE A 118 -0.69 4.61 21.08
C ILE A 118 0.46 5.10 21.96
N LYS A 119 0.15 5.55 23.15
CA LYS A 119 1.13 6.09 24.09
C LYS A 119 1.93 5.00 24.83
N ASN A 120 1.30 3.90 25.21
CA ASN A 120 1.86 2.97 26.20
C ASN A 120 2.03 1.52 25.69
N ASN A 121 1.42 1.14 24.55
CA ASN A 121 1.49 -0.23 24.04
C ASN A 121 2.53 -0.38 22.91
N PRO A 122 3.62 -1.13 23.14
CA PRO A 122 4.68 -1.30 22.12
C PRO A 122 4.19 -1.92 20.80
N THR A 123 3.15 -2.77 20.84
CA THR A 123 2.58 -3.38 19.62
C THR A 123 1.85 -2.33 18.80
N THR A 124 1.03 -1.49 19.44
CA THR A 124 0.35 -0.37 18.79
C THR A 124 1.35 0.62 18.20
N GLN A 125 2.42 0.93 18.94
CA GLN A 125 3.49 1.82 18.47
C GLN A 125 4.21 1.26 17.23
N LYS A 126 4.47 -0.06 17.18
CA LYS A 126 5.04 -0.71 16.00
C LYS A 126 4.08 -0.67 14.81
N THR A 127 2.79 -0.91 15.03
CA THR A 127 1.77 -0.79 13.99
C THR A 127 1.73 0.63 13.43
N LEU A 128 1.65 1.63 14.28
CA LEU A 128 1.65 3.03 13.89
C LEU A 128 2.92 3.40 13.10
N ALA A 129 4.10 2.99 13.58
CA ALA A 129 5.36 3.23 12.90
C ALA A 129 5.39 2.60 11.49
N HIS A 130 4.81 1.41 11.32
CA HIS A 130 4.69 0.76 10.02
C HIS A 130 3.81 1.57 9.06
N TRP A 131 2.61 1.97 9.49
CA TRP A 131 1.72 2.82 8.71
C TRP A 131 2.37 4.15 8.33
N GLN A 132 3.06 4.80 9.26
CA GLN A 132 3.76 6.07 9.03
C GLN A 132 4.88 5.94 7.99
N LYS A 133 5.71 4.89 8.08
CA LYS A 133 6.80 4.64 7.12
C LYS A 133 6.27 4.39 5.71
N LEU A 134 5.24 3.56 5.56
CA LEU A 134 4.62 3.32 4.26
C LEU A 134 3.91 4.57 3.73
N GLY A 135 3.20 5.30 4.59
CA GLY A 135 2.54 6.55 4.23
C GLY A 135 3.53 7.63 3.78
N GLN A 136 4.66 7.75 4.48
CA GLN A 136 5.73 8.69 4.11
C GLN A 136 6.39 8.30 2.79
N PHE A 137 6.67 7.01 2.58
CA PHE A 137 7.20 6.51 1.31
C PHE A 137 6.23 6.80 0.16
N ARG A 138 4.95 6.49 0.34
CA ARG A 138 3.91 6.80 -0.65
C ARG A 138 3.80 8.30 -0.94
N LYS A 139 3.88 9.16 0.08
CA LYS A 139 3.84 10.62 -0.06
C LYS A 139 5.00 11.14 -0.89
N ASN A 140 6.19 10.57 -0.71
CA ASN A 140 7.41 11.00 -1.40
C ASN A 140 7.51 10.47 -2.83
N HIS A 141 6.76 9.39 -3.15
CA HIS A 141 6.87 8.68 -4.42
C HIS A 141 5.53 8.59 -5.16
N PRO A 142 5.25 9.49 -6.12
CA PRO A 142 4.13 9.35 -7.03
C PRO A 142 4.08 7.99 -7.74
N ALA A 143 5.24 7.36 -7.96
CA ALA A 143 5.35 6.01 -8.53
C ALA A 143 4.53 4.98 -7.75
N VAL A 144 4.40 5.10 -6.44
CA VAL A 144 3.64 4.13 -5.62
C VAL A 144 2.14 4.19 -5.95
N GLY A 145 1.59 5.40 -6.10
CA GLY A 145 0.15 5.60 -6.32
C GLY A 145 -0.27 5.60 -7.80
N ALA A 146 0.60 6.09 -8.71
CA ALA A 146 0.27 6.32 -10.11
C ALA A 146 1.22 5.66 -11.10
N GLY A 147 2.30 5.03 -10.63
CA GLY A 147 3.30 4.40 -11.50
C GLY A 147 2.86 3.05 -12.06
N VAL A 148 3.50 2.68 -13.15
CA VAL A 148 3.34 1.35 -13.78
C VAL A 148 4.01 0.30 -12.91
N HIS A 149 3.28 -0.74 -12.58
CA HIS A 149 3.77 -1.89 -11.80
C HIS A 149 4.49 -2.89 -12.70
N GLN A 150 5.63 -3.39 -12.24
CA GLN A 150 6.35 -4.47 -12.88
C GLN A 150 6.94 -5.42 -11.85
N LYS A 151 6.55 -6.69 -11.88
CA LYS A 151 7.19 -7.73 -11.09
C LYS A 151 8.63 -7.97 -11.56
N ILE A 152 9.58 -7.93 -10.61
CA ILE A 152 11.00 -8.23 -10.86
C ILE A 152 11.31 -9.69 -10.48
N SER A 153 10.78 -10.16 -9.34
CA SER A 153 10.99 -11.51 -8.84
C SER A 153 9.76 -12.03 -8.11
N ALA A 154 9.50 -13.32 -8.21
CA ALA A 154 8.42 -13.97 -7.48
C ALA A 154 8.87 -14.51 -6.11
N SER A 155 10.16 -14.89 -6.00
CA SER A 155 10.73 -15.41 -4.75
C SER A 155 12.21 -14.99 -4.64
N PRO A 156 12.53 -14.07 -3.74
CA PRO A 156 11.61 -13.26 -2.94
C PRO A 156 10.71 -12.39 -3.81
N TYR A 157 9.54 -12.01 -3.30
CA TYR A 157 8.64 -11.14 -4.05
C TYR A 157 9.19 -9.71 -4.10
N VAL A 158 9.53 -9.28 -5.30
CA VAL A 158 10.09 -7.96 -5.56
C VAL A 158 9.43 -7.36 -6.80
N PHE A 159 9.03 -6.11 -6.70
CA PHE A 159 8.46 -5.35 -7.82
C PHE A 159 9.04 -3.95 -7.91
N SER A 160 8.87 -3.33 -9.05
CA SER A 160 9.15 -1.91 -9.27
C SER A 160 7.88 -1.13 -9.58
N ARG A 161 7.94 0.17 -9.35
CA ARG A 161 7.00 1.15 -9.84
C ARG A 161 7.75 2.28 -10.54
N THR A 162 7.28 2.65 -11.71
CA THR A 162 7.81 3.79 -12.47
C THR A 162 6.68 4.74 -12.82
N PHE A 163 6.82 5.98 -12.39
CA PHE A 163 5.97 7.11 -12.79
C PHE A 163 6.76 8.03 -13.68
N PHE A 164 6.18 8.41 -14.79
CA PHE A 164 6.75 9.34 -15.74
C PHE A 164 5.72 10.37 -16.13
N GLN A 165 6.07 11.65 -16.00
CA GLN A 165 5.24 12.76 -16.45
C GLN A 165 6.14 13.90 -16.92
N GLU A 166 6.04 14.25 -18.20
CA GLU A 166 6.87 15.29 -18.81
C GLU A 166 8.37 15.05 -18.56
N ASN A 167 9.03 15.92 -17.78
CA ASN A 167 10.44 15.85 -17.42
C ASN A 167 10.68 15.24 -16.02
N TYR A 168 9.64 14.73 -15.38
CA TYR A 168 9.74 14.12 -14.05
C TYR A 168 9.64 12.62 -14.12
N THR A 169 10.59 11.93 -13.52
CA THR A 169 10.59 10.47 -13.36
C THR A 169 10.77 10.11 -11.89
N ASP A 170 9.91 9.25 -11.42
CA ASP A 170 10.02 8.65 -10.09
C ASP A 170 10.00 7.13 -10.19
N GLN A 171 10.96 6.48 -9.53
CA GLN A 171 11.17 5.05 -9.60
C GLN A 171 11.46 4.49 -8.22
N VAL A 172 10.81 3.38 -7.90
CA VAL A 172 11.04 2.66 -6.65
C VAL A 172 11.10 1.15 -6.90
N VAL A 173 11.81 0.44 -6.02
CA VAL A 173 11.79 -1.02 -5.96
C VAL A 173 11.37 -1.43 -4.56
N VAL A 174 10.41 -2.33 -4.47
CA VAL A 174 9.85 -2.81 -3.21
C VAL A 174 9.98 -4.33 -3.13
N GLY A 175 10.46 -4.82 -2.01
CA GLY A 175 10.47 -6.24 -1.68
C GLY A 175 9.60 -6.52 -0.46
N LEU A 176 8.77 -7.55 -0.52
CA LEU A 176 7.85 -7.96 0.54
C LEU A 176 8.05 -9.42 0.90
N ASP A 177 7.63 -9.80 2.11
CA ASP A 177 7.75 -11.15 2.67
C ASP A 177 9.19 -11.69 2.61
N LEU A 178 10.13 -10.81 2.93
CA LEU A 178 11.56 -11.09 2.90
C LEU A 178 12.02 -11.77 4.20
N THR A 179 13.12 -12.49 4.13
CA THR A 179 13.79 -12.95 5.35
C THR A 179 14.37 -11.79 6.14
N LYS A 180 14.28 -11.84 7.46
CA LYS A 180 14.95 -10.88 8.35
C LYS A 180 16.46 -11.07 8.30
N GLY A 181 17.22 -10.03 8.64
CA GLY A 181 18.67 -10.03 8.54
C GLY A 181 19.17 -9.67 7.14
N LYS A 182 20.30 -10.23 6.75
CA LYS A 182 20.94 -9.96 5.45
C LYS A 182 20.17 -10.56 4.29
N LYS A 183 19.77 -9.73 3.34
CA LYS A 183 18.97 -10.09 2.18
C LYS A 183 19.45 -9.42 0.90
N THR A 184 19.40 -10.13 -0.21
CA THR A 184 19.79 -9.63 -1.53
C THR A 184 18.54 -9.41 -2.38
N ILE A 185 18.36 -8.17 -2.86
CA ILE A 185 17.19 -7.71 -3.58
C ILE A 185 17.58 -7.41 -5.02
N PRO A 186 16.97 -8.08 -6.01
CA PRO A 186 17.14 -7.71 -7.41
C PRO A 186 16.48 -6.37 -7.68
N THR A 187 17.17 -5.47 -8.37
CA THR A 187 16.65 -4.14 -8.76
C THR A 187 16.19 -4.10 -10.21
N GLY A 188 16.36 -5.20 -10.94
CA GLY A 188 16.08 -5.23 -12.38
C GLY A 188 16.93 -4.22 -13.15
N THR A 189 16.31 -3.55 -14.10
CA THR A 189 16.91 -2.45 -14.88
C THR A 189 16.56 -1.06 -14.34
N ILE A 190 15.87 -1.00 -13.20
CA ILE A 190 15.38 0.26 -12.63
C ILE A 190 16.52 1.15 -12.15
N PHE A 191 17.50 0.54 -11.47
CA PHE A 191 18.67 1.25 -10.97
C PHE A 191 19.93 0.68 -11.59
N GLN A 192 20.78 1.55 -12.14
CA GLN A 192 22.04 1.16 -12.77
C GLN A 192 23.08 0.74 -11.72
N ASN A 193 24.03 -0.10 -12.13
CA ASN A 193 25.18 -0.45 -11.29
C ASN A 193 25.93 0.81 -10.85
N GLY A 194 26.29 0.87 -9.57
CA GLY A 194 26.91 2.03 -8.94
C GLY A 194 25.90 3.02 -8.33
N ALA A 195 24.61 2.90 -8.62
CA ALA A 195 23.60 3.76 -7.99
C ALA A 195 23.57 3.53 -6.48
N LYS A 196 23.55 4.63 -5.73
CA LYS A 196 23.39 4.61 -4.27
C LYS A 196 21.92 4.62 -3.93
N LEU A 197 21.46 3.62 -3.22
CA LEU A 197 20.07 3.49 -2.78
C LEU A 197 19.99 3.59 -1.26
N ILE A 198 18.84 4.00 -0.79
CA ILE A 198 18.44 3.89 0.61
C ILE A 198 17.16 3.03 0.69
N ASP A 199 17.12 2.16 1.68
CA ASP A 199 15.88 1.52 2.10
C ASP A 199 15.14 2.48 3.03
N ALA A 200 14.12 3.16 2.52
CA ALA A 200 13.34 4.14 3.27
C ALA A 200 12.65 3.54 4.51
N TYR A 201 12.47 2.20 4.54
CA TYR A 201 11.86 1.54 5.70
C TYR A 201 12.84 1.38 6.87
N SER A 202 14.05 0.93 6.62
CA SER A 202 15.07 0.68 7.63
C SER A 202 16.10 1.81 7.79
N GLY A 203 16.20 2.72 6.80
CA GLY A 203 17.25 3.73 6.73
C GLY A 203 18.62 3.19 6.29
N LYS A 204 18.71 1.91 5.90
CA LYS A 204 19.97 1.31 5.45
C LYS A 204 20.28 1.69 4.02
N GLU A 205 21.57 1.94 3.76
CA GLU A 205 22.07 2.29 2.43
C GLU A 205 22.75 1.11 1.76
N ALA A 206 22.68 1.06 0.44
CA ALA A 206 23.39 0.08 -0.36
C ALA A 206 23.73 0.63 -1.75
N VAL A 207 24.70 0.00 -2.40
CA VAL A 207 25.08 0.32 -3.78
C VAL A 207 24.65 -0.84 -4.68
N VAL A 208 24.07 -0.51 -5.82
CA VAL A 208 23.68 -1.51 -6.82
C VAL A 208 24.92 -2.15 -7.42
N THR A 209 25.00 -3.47 -7.33
CA THR A 209 26.07 -4.28 -7.89
C THR A 209 25.46 -5.47 -8.63
N ASN A 210 25.78 -5.61 -9.92
CA ASN A 210 25.21 -6.66 -10.78
C ASN A 210 23.68 -6.72 -10.75
N GLY A 211 23.02 -5.55 -10.79
CA GLY A 211 21.57 -5.43 -10.78
C GLY A 211 20.89 -5.82 -9.45
N LYS A 212 21.64 -5.82 -8.34
CA LYS A 212 21.14 -6.21 -7.01
C LYS A 212 21.69 -5.28 -5.93
N VAL A 213 21.00 -5.20 -4.80
CA VAL A 213 21.53 -4.60 -3.56
C VAL A 213 21.46 -5.61 -2.43
N THR A 214 22.30 -5.43 -1.42
CA THR A 214 22.26 -6.20 -0.17
C THR A 214 21.91 -5.26 0.97
N ILE A 215 20.82 -5.56 1.67
CA ILE A 215 20.36 -4.85 2.86
C ILE A 215 20.41 -5.80 4.05
N ASP A 216 20.91 -5.31 5.19
CA ASP A 216 20.88 -6.04 6.45
C ASP A 216 19.98 -5.30 7.43
N SER A 217 18.77 -5.82 7.62
CA SER A 217 17.77 -5.24 8.51
C SER A 217 16.85 -6.30 9.09
N GLU A 218 16.35 -6.05 10.29
CA GLU A 218 15.41 -6.92 11.00
C GLU A 218 13.97 -6.90 10.45
N PHE A 219 13.76 -6.22 9.30
CA PHE A 219 12.45 -6.12 8.68
C PHE A 219 12.31 -7.13 7.53
N ASP A 220 11.09 -7.56 7.29
CA ASP A 220 10.69 -8.49 6.22
C ASP A 220 10.23 -7.77 4.94
N LEU A 221 10.49 -6.47 4.87
CA LEU A 221 10.26 -5.65 3.68
C LEU A 221 11.39 -4.64 3.46
N VAL A 222 11.54 -4.18 2.22
CA VAL A 222 12.41 -3.07 1.84
C VAL A 222 11.68 -2.12 0.89
N LEU A 223 11.99 -0.82 1.00
CA LEU A 223 11.45 0.25 0.18
C LEU A 223 12.63 1.03 -0.41
N LEU A 224 13.10 0.60 -1.58
CA LEU A 224 14.31 1.17 -2.19
C LEU A 224 14.01 2.39 -3.04
N GLU A 225 14.75 3.45 -2.79
CA GLU A 225 14.77 4.71 -3.54
C GLU A 225 16.20 5.17 -3.81
N LEU A 226 16.39 6.08 -4.78
CA LEU A 226 17.69 6.73 -4.97
C LEU A 226 18.03 7.59 -3.75
N LYS A 227 19.25 7.42 -3.24
CA LYS A 227 19.78 8.31 -2.22
C LYS A 227 20.03 9.70 -2.85
N LYS A 228 19.34 10.70 -2.33
CA LYS A 228 19.53 12.10 -2.68
C LYS A 228 20.79 12.68 -2.04
#